data_d35515061af90f7a9a764a96ad9f4c09
#
_entry.id   d35515061af90f7a9a764a96ad9f4c09
#
_cell.length_a   1.000
_cell.length_b   1.000
_cell.length_c   1.000
_cell.angle_alpha   90.00
_cell.angle_beta   90.00
_cell.angle_gamma   90.00
#
_symmetry.space_group_name_H-M   'P 1'
#
loop_
_entity.id
_entity.type
_entity.pdbx_description
1 polymer ?
#
loop_
_entity_poly.entity_id
_entity_poly.type
_entity_poly.pdbx_seq_one_letter_code
_entity_poly.pdbx_strand_id
1 'polypeptide(L)'
;GEFGSYDVKDSTMTPEAIVDTAIDKGIKIISITDHNEIFNSNTAIQYAADKDILVIPGIEVTTTQGHLLLYFDTFQNLRSFAGKLTISDDKKTTSQGIVECLDFANQLSGIGVLAHIELDSGFERTIGPPIEEVFCHHNLLGLEISKKENFQLYTDSDDDANRKRLLGLRRTDLLLEDDEILPKLMGSDSHTLNKLGTNAEGKDKLTRIKMDELNFHAFKVALMSHESRIRLEDLIPEQR
;
A
#
# COMPACT_ATOMS: atom_id res chain seq x y z
N GLY A 1 18.42 1.13 -12.86
CA GLY A 1 19.60 1.70 -12.21
C GLY A 1 20.09 0.83 -11.06
N GLU A 2 21.21 1.17 -10.45
CA GLU A 2 21.86 0.37 -9.40
C GLU A 2 21.01 0.24 -8.12
N PHE A 3 20.01 1.12 -7.95
CA PHE A 3 19.18 1.25 -6.75
C PHE A 3 17.66 1.24 -7.02
N GLY A 4 17.24 0.85 -8.22
CA GLY A 4 15.82 0.75 -8.55
C GLY A 4 15.26 -0.64 -8.32
N SER A 5 13.94 -0.76 -8.38
CA SER A 5 13.25 -2.05 -8.36
C SER A 5 13.78 -2.95 -9.50
N TYR A 6 13.94 -4.24 -9.23
CA TYR A 6 14.51 -5.20 -10.20
C TYR A 6 13.63 -5.38 -11.45
N ASP A 7 12.37 -5.03 -11.40
CA ASP A 7 11.39 -5.15 -12.47
C ASP A 7 11.16 -3.85 -13.26
N VAL A 8 11.63 -2.68 -12.77
CA VAL A 8 11.57 -1.41 -13.49
C VAL A 8 12.69 -1.35 -14.54
N LYS A 9 12.32 -1.29 -15.80
CA LYS A 9 13.23 -1.23 -16.96
C LYS A 9 13.29 0.16 -17.62
N ASP A 10 12.42 1.09 -17.22
CA ASP A 10 12.38 2.43 -17.78
C ASP A 10 13.42 3.32 -17.09
N SER A 11 14.49 3.64 -17.81
CA SER A 11 15.57 4.51 -17.30
C SER A 11 15.14 5.96 -17.07
N THR A 12 13.96 6.37 -17.56
CA THR A 12 13.42 7.71 -17.35
C THR A 12 12.63 7.83 -16.05
N MET A 13 12.32 6.72 -15.40
CA MET A 13 11.55 6.68 -14.16
C MET A 13 12.43 6.95 -12.94
N THR A 14 12.95 8.18 -12.85
CA THR A 14 13.69 8.64 -11.68
C THR A 14 12.73 9.08 -10.57
N PRO A 15 13.14 9.07 -9.29
CA PRO A 15 12.31 9.57 -8.20
C PRO A 15 11.82 11.01 -8.41
N GLU A 16 12.67 11.89 -8.93
CA GLU A 16 12.34 13.28 -9.24
C GLU A 16 11.28 13.36 -10.35
N ALA A 17 11.44 12.58 -11.42
CA ALA A 17 10.48 12.54 -12.51
C ALA A 17 9.11 11.98 -12.06
N ILE A 18 9.09 11.03 -11.12
CA ILE A 18 7.85 10.52 -10.51
C ILE A 18 7.15 11.63 -9.73
N VAL A 19 7.88 12.38 -8.89
CA VAL A 19 7.35 13.51 -8.11
C VAL A 19 6.78 14.58 -9.04
N ASP A 20 7.54 15.03 -10.05
CA ASP A 20 7.09 16.06 -10.98
C ASP A 20 5.86 15.60 -11.78
N THR A 21 5.85 14.35 -12.27
CA THR A 21 4.70 13.78 -12.97
C THR A 21 3.46 13.70 -12.08
N ALA A 22 3.62 13.37 -10.80
CA ALA A 22 2.51 13.33 -9.85
C ALA A 22 1.93 14.74 -9.63
N ILE A 23 2.78 15.75 -9.47
CA ILE A 23 2.36 17.16 -9.35
C ILE A 23 1.61 17.62 -10.60
N ASP A 24 2.14 17.36 -11.78
CA ASP A 24 1.53 17.72 -13.07
C ASP A 24 0.13 17.08 -13.26
N LYS A 25 -0.06 15.89 -12.71
CA LYS A 25 -1.36 15.17 -12.69
C LYS A 25 -2.28 15.57 -11.53
N GLY A 26 -1.88 16.52 -10.69
CA GLY A 26 -2.65 16.96 -9.52
C GLY A 26 -2.70 15.95 -8.38
N ILE A 27 -1.83 14.95 -8.37
CA ILE A 27 -1.72 13.96 -7.29
C ILE A 27 -1.01 14.62 -6.11
N LYS A 28 -1.57 14.53 -4.93
CA LYS A 28 -1.06 15.19 -3.70
C LYS A 28 -0.33 14.25 -2.75
N ILE A 29 -0.48 12.95 -2.91
CA ILE A 29 0.15 11.95 -2.06
C ILE A 29 0.69 10.84 -2.96
N ILE A 30 1.94 10.51 -2.78
CA ILE A 30 2.58 9.35 -3.40
C ILE A 30 3.44 8.60 -2.38
N SER A 31 3.75 7.36 -2.70
CA SER A 31 4.84 6.61 -2.09
C SER A 31 5.59 5.86 -3.18
N ILE A 32 6.91 5.89 -3.13
CA ILE A 32 7.74 5.02 -3.96
C ILE A 32 8.05 3.78 -3.13
N THR A 33 7.52 2.66 -3.58
CA THR A 33 7.54 1.38 -2.86
C THR A 33 8.22 0.32 -3.70
N ASP A 34 9.52 0.52 -3.95
CA ASP A 34 10.32 -0.48 -4.66
C ASP A 34 10.38 -1.80 -3.88
N HIS A 35 10.45 -2.92 -4.61
CA HIS A 35 10.55 -4.25 -4.00
C HIS A 35 11.83 -4.41 -3.19
N ASN A 36 11.69 -4.57 -1.88
CA ASN A 36 12.76 -4.79 -0.91
C ASN A 36 13.89 -3.73 -0.95
N GLU A 37 13.59 -2.52 -1.45
CA GLU A 37 14.54 -1.42 -1.62
C GLU A 37 13.92 -0.07 -1.20
N ILE A 38 14.73 0.84 -0.66
CA ILE A 38 14.24 2.10 -0.08
C ILE A 38 14.93 3.37 -0.59
N PHE A 39 15.98 3.27 -1.41
CA PHE A 39 16.79 4.44 -1.79
C PHE A 39 16.01 5.45 -2.63
N ASN A 40 15.17 5.00 -3.56
CA ASN A 40 14.34 5.88 -4.37
C ASN A 40 13.31 6.64 -3.53
N SER A 41 12.77 6.01 -2.49
CA SER A 41 11.86 6.66 -1.53
C SER A 41 12.56 7.85 -0.86
N ASN A 42 13.81 7.71 -0.40
CA ASN A 42 14.57 8.81 0.20
C ASN A 42 14.81 9.97 -0.79
N THR A 43 15.23 9.65 -2.00
CA THR A 43 15.49 10.67 -3.04
C THR A 43 14.22 11.47 -3.35
N ALA A 44 13.08 10.78 -3.49
CA ALA A 44 11.81 11.44 -3.74
C ALA A 44 11.38 12.35 -2.58
N ILE A 45 11.54 11.89 -1.31
CA ILE A 45 11.22 12.69 -0.13
C ILE A 45 12.05 13.97 -0.08
N GLN A 46 13.36 13.86 -0.33
CA GLN A 46 14.26 15.02 -0.34
C GLN A 46 13.91 15.99 -1.46
N TYR A 47 13.61 15.47 -2.65
CA TYR A 47 13.25 16.29 -3.81
C TYR A 47 11.90 17.00 -3.64
N ALA A 48 10.96 16.39 -2.91
CA ALA A 48 9.64 16.94 -2.67
C ALA A 48 9.55 17.90 -1.47
N ALA A 49 10.63 18.12 -0.72
CA ALA A 49 10.60 18.82 0.56
C ALA A 49 10.06 20.26 0.51
N ASP A 50 10.19 20.94 -0.63
CA ASP A 50 9.70 22.29 -0.87
C ASP A 50 8.50 22.35 -1.85
N LYS A 51 7.89 21.22 -2.16
CA LYS A 51 6.80 21.08 -3.13
C LYS A 51 5.47 20.76 -2.44
N ASP A 52 4.37 21.08 -3.13
CA ASP A 52 2.99 20.83 -2.64
C ASP A 52 2.55 19.39 -2.93
N ILE A 53 3.31 18.44 -2.41
CA ILE A 53 3.05 16.99 -2.49
C ILE A 53 3.63 16.29 -1.26
N LEU A 54 2.91 15.33 -0.72
CA LEU A 54 3.39 14.44 0.32
C LEU A 54 3.99 13.18 -0.31
N VAL A 55 5.26 12.92 -0.03
CA VAL A 55 5.90 11.64 -0.34
C VAL A 55 5.99 10.84 0.96
N ILE A 56 5.16 9.82 1.09
CA ILE A 56 5.17 8.93 2.27
C ILE A 56 6.33 7.93 2.14
N PRO A 57 7.22 7.82 3.15
CA PRO A 57 8.24 6.79 3.17
C PRO A 57 7.62 5.39 3.09
N GLY A 58 7.94 4.61 2.07
CA GLY A 58 7.33 3.30 1.87
C GLY A 58 8.26 2.28 1.22
N ILE A 59 7.85 1.03 1.29
CA ILE A 59 8.50 -0.13 0.69
C ILE A 59 7.45 -1.18 0.34
N GLU A 60 7.64 -1.89 -0.77
CA GLU A 60 6.93 -3.12 -1.05
C GLU A 60 7.80 -4.33 -0.65
N VAL A 61 7.41 -4.98 0.44
CA VAL A 61 8.12 -6.18 0.90
C VAL A 61 7.61 -7.39 0.14
N THR A 62 8.48 -8.01 -0.61
CA THR A 62 8.20 -9.28 -1.28
C THR A 62 8.58 -10.44 -0.36
N THR A 63 7.57 -11.10 0.17
CA THR A 63 7.71 -12.28 1.04
C THR A 63 7.35 -13.55 0.28
N THR A 64 7.60 -14.72 0.87
CA THR A 64 7.11 -16.00 0.35
C THR A 64 5.58 -16.17 0.54
N GLN A 65 4.93 -15.24 1.27
CA GLN A 65 3.52 -15.27 1.60
C GLN A 65 2.71 -14.20 0.81
N GLY A 66 3.34 -13.50 -0.13
CA GLY A 66 2.77 -12.42 -0.91
C GLY A 66 3.46 -11.09 -0.66
N HIS A 67 2.94 -10.05 -1.30
CA HIS A 67 3.47 -8.71 -1.23
C HIS A 67 2.78 -7.88 -0.15
N LEU A 68 3.57 -7.09 0.58
CA LEU A 68 3.11 -6.21 1.65
C LEU A 68 3.66 -4.80 1.44
N LEU A 69 2.77 -3.83 1.29
CA LEU A 69 3.12 -2.41 1.31
C LEU A 69 3.23 -1.94 2.76
N LEU A 70 4.34 -1.33 3.10
CA LEU A 70 4.55 -0.71 4.40
C LEU A 70 4.86 0.77 4.25
N TYR A 71 4.21 1.57 5.08
CA TYR A 71 4.32 3.03 5.09
C TYR A 71 4.73 3.52 6.47
N PHE A 72 5.58 4.54 6.50
CA PHE A 72 6.16 5.07 7.74
C PHE A 72 6.02 6.60 7.80
N ASP A 73 6.08 7.14 9.01
CA ASP A 73 6.04 8.59 9.25
C ASP A 73 7.33 9.29 8.83
N THR A 74 8.47 8.59 8.98
CA THR A 74 9.80 9.12 8.64
C THR A 74 10.63 8.13 7.84
N PHE A 75 11.53 8.65 7.01
CA PHE A 75 12.50 7.81 6.30
C PHE A 75 13.43 7.07 7.27
N GLN A 76 13.72 7.64 8.45
CA GLN A 76 14.54 6.97 9.46
C GLN A 76 13.87 5.69 9.99
N ASN A 77 12.55 5.71 10.20
CA ASN A 77 11.79 4.53 10.62
C ASN A 77 11.72 3.48 9.50
N LEU A 78 11.48 3.90 8.26
CA LEU A 78 11.58 3.01 7.10
C LEU A 78 12.97 2.37 6.99
N ARG A 79 14.05 3.14 7.14
CA ARG A 79 15.42 2.63 7.10
C ARG A 79 15.69 1.64 8.23
N SER A 80 15.20 1.92 9.43
CA SER A 80 15.33 1.01 10.59
C SER A 80 14.58 -0.29 10.36
N PHE A 81 13.41 -0.23 9.71
CA PHE A 81 12.66 -1.41 9.28
C PHE A 81 13.45 -2.22 8.24
N ALA A 82 13.89 -1.58 7.16
CA ALA A 82 14.63 -2.25 6.09
C ALA A 82 15.89 -2.97 6.60
N GLY A 83 16.55 -2.41 7.62
CA GLY A 83 17.69 -3.02 8.29
C GLY A 83 17.38 -4.31 9.08
N LYS A 84 16.10 -4.63 9.31
CA LYS A 84 15.66 -5.88 9.96
C LYS A 84 15.37 -7.00 8.94
N LEU A 85 15.24 -6.67 7.66
CA LEU A 85 14.94 -7.65 6.63
C LEU A 85 16.18 -8.47 6.26
N THR A 86 15.99 -9.76 6.14
CA THR A 86 16.98 -10.68 5.58
C THR A 86 16.58 -10.99 4.14
N ILE A 87 17.19 -10.28 3.21
CA ILE A 87 16.85 -10.35 1.78
C ILE A 87 17.70 -11.41 1.11
N SER A 88 17.10 -12.20 0.21
CA SER A 88 17.77 -13.21 -0.60
C SER A 88 18.87 -12.60 -1.48
N ASP A 89 19.85 -13.41 -1.88
CA ASP A 89 20.99 -12.96 -2.70
C ASP A 89 20.57 -12.36 -4.04
N ASP A 90 19.46 -12.84 -4.62
CA ASP A 90 18.89 -12.31 -5.86
C ASP A 90 18.00 -11.07 -5.63
N LYS A 91 17.88 -10.60 -4.37
CA LYS A 91 17.09 -9.45 -3.92
C LYS A 91 15.57 -9.55 -4.16
N LYS A 92 15.06 -10.73 -4.48
CA LYS A 92 13.65 -10.88 -4.86
C LYS A 92 12.73 -11.13 -3.69
N THR A 93 13.20 -11.78 -2.64
CA THR A 93 12.37 -12.13 -1.49
C THR A 93 13.07 -11.85 -0.17
N THR A 94 12.29 -11.67 0.89
CA THR A 94 12.79 -11.69 2.26
C THR A 94 12.41 -13.01 2.95
N SER A 95 13.21 -13.40 3.95
CA SER A 95 12.91 -14.57 4.79
C SER A 95 11.80 -14.32 5.82
N GLN A 96 11.51 -13.05 6.12
CA GLN A 96 10.45 -12.66 7.05
C GLN A 96 9.07 -12.93 6.43
N GLY A 97 8.14 -13.42 7.27
CA GLY A 97 6.73 -13.53 6.91
C GLY A 97 6.00 -12.19 7.07
N ILE A 98 4.75 -12.14 6.56
CA ILE A 98 3.94 -10.90 6.62
C ILE A 98 3.68 -10.46 8.06
N VAL A 99 3.35 -11.38 8.98
CA VAL A 99 3.11 -11.06 10.40
C VAL A 99 4.34 -10.41 11.03
N GLU A 100 5.52 -11.01 10.84
CA GLU A 100 6.77 -10.48 11.37
C GLU A 100 7.10 -9.08 10.81
N CYS A 101 6.83 -8.86 9.52
CA CYS A 101 6.98 -7.54 8.89
C CYS A 101 5.99 -6.50 9.49
N LEU A 102 4.73 -6.90 9.74
CA LEU A 102 3.74 -6.03 10.39
C LEU A 102 4.12 -5.68 11.83
N ASP A 103 4.66 -6.65 12.59
CA ASP A 103 5.18 -6.42 13.95
C ASP A 103 6.37 -5.44 13.95
N PHE A 104 7.33 -5.63 13.05
CA PHE A 104 8.46 -4.71 12.92
C PHE A 104 8.01 -3.30 12.52
N ALA A 105 7.08 -3.19 11.59
CA ALA A 105 6.52 -1.91 11.18
C ALA A 105 5.79 -1.22 12.34
N ASN A 106 4.99 -1.95 13.12
CA ASN A 106 4.27 -1.43 14.28
C ASN A 106 5.23 -0.84 15.34
N GLN A 107 6.33 -1.54 15.64
CA GLN A 107 7.37 -1.05 16.56
C GLN A 107 8.02 0.26 16.11
N LEU A 108 7.95 0.57 14.82
CA LEU A 108 8.54 1.75 14.17
C LEU A 108 7.48 2.75 13.71
N SER A 109 6.27 2.70 14.28
CA SER A 109 5.14 3.58 13.96
C SER A 109 4.66 3.49 12.50
N GLY A 110 5.06 2.43 11.78
CA GLY A 110 4.59 2.16 10.43
C GLY A 110 3.24 1.46 10.41
N ILE A 111 2.66 1.32 9.22
CA ILE A 111 1.41 0.62 8.95
C ILE A 111 1.55 -0.30 7.75
N GLY A 112 0.71 -1.32 7.67
CA GLY A 112 0.70 -2.27 6.56
C GLY A 112 -0.58 -2.25 5.73
N VAL A 113 -0.41 -2.48 4.43
CA VAL A 113 -1.46 -2.69 3.44
C VAL A 113 -1.08 -3.92 2.62
N LEU A 114 -1.96 -4.90 2.50
CA LEU A 114 -1.71 -6.05 1.62
C LEU A 114 -1.81 -5.60 0.16
N ALA A 115 -0.75 -5.84 -0.61
CA ALA A 115 -0.64 -5.39 -1.99
C ALA A 115 -1.50 -6.28 -2.92
N HIS A 116 -2.15 -5.67 -3.90
CA HIS A 116 -2.86 -6.29 -5.04
C HIS A 116 -3.39 -7.71 -4.72
N ILE A 117 -4.22 -7.79 -3.69
CA ILE A 117 -4.62 -9.03 -2.99
C ILE A 117 -5.12 -10.16 -3.91
N GLU A 118 -5.69 -9.83 -5.05
CA GLU A 118 -6.30 -10.75 -6.00
C GLU A 118 -5.35 -11.21 -7.12
N LEU A 119 -4.15 -10.62 -7.23
CA LEU A 119 -3.17 -11.03 -8.25
C LEU A 119 -2.38 -12.28 -7.81
N ASP A 120 -1.66 -12.88 -8.75
CA ASP A 120 -0.88 -14.11 -8.49
C ASP A 120 0.23 -13.92 -7.44
N SER A 121 0.78 -12.71 -7.33
CA SER A 121 1.74 -12.30 -6.29
C SER A 121 1.07 -11.82 -5.00
N GLY A 122 -0.25 -11.65 -4.99
CA GLY A 122 -1.02 -11.25 -3.83
C GLY A 122 -1.14 -12.34 -2.77
N PHE A 123 -1.44 -11.94 -1.54
CA PHE A 123 -1.43 -12.84 -0.41
C PHE A 123 -2.44 -14.00 -0.52
N GLU A 124 -3.58 -13.83 -1.18
CA GLU A 124 -4.57 -14.91 -1.36
C GLU A 124 -4.02 -16.13 -2.10
N ARG A 125 -3.09 -15.90 -3.03
CA ARG A 125 -2.51 -16.95 -3.86
C ARG A 125 -1.28 -17.61 -3.25
N THR A 126 -0.60 -16.90 -2.36
CA THR A 126 0.73 -17.27 -1.87
C THR A 126 0.76 -17.67 -0.40
N ILE A 127 -0.20 -17.20 0.43
CA ILE A 127 -0.06 -17.27 1.87
C ILE A 127 -0.40 -18.70 2.33
N GLY A 128 -0.83 -19.52 2.35
CA GLY A 128 -1.04 -20.77 3.07
C GLY A 128 -1.51 -20.56 4.53
N PRO A 129 -1.05 -21.40 5.48
CA PRO A 129 -1.60 -21.48 6.84
C PRO A 129 -1.74 -20.21 7.67
N PRO A 130 -0.84 -19.22 7.62
CA PRO A 130 -0.95 -18.04 8.50
C PRO A 130 -1.96 -16.98 8.03
N ILE A 131 -2.87 -17.29 7.12
CA ILE A 131 -3.83 -16.33 6.57
C ILE A 131 -4.66 -15.63 7.66
N GLU A 132 -5.07 -16.34 8.71
CA GLU A 132 -5.86 -15.80 9.81
C GLU A 132 -5.03 -14.80 10.63
N GLU A 133 -3.79 -15.17 10.99
CA GLU A 133 -2.88 -14.30 11.75
C GLU A 133 -2.59 -13.00 11.00
N VAL A 134 -2.36 -13.08 9.68
CA VAL A 134 -2.14 -11.90 8.84
C VAL A 134 -3.39 -11.03 8.79
N PHE A 135 -4.55 -11.63 8.49
CA PHE A 135 -5.77 -10.85 8.28
C PHE A 135 -6.30 -10.23 9.57
N CYS A 136 -6.09 -10.89 10.72
CA CYS A 136 -6.45 -10.38 12.05
C CYS A 136 -5.37 -9.49 12.68
N HIS A 137 -4.26 -9.20 12.00
CA HIS A 137 -3.21 -8.36 12.56
C HIS A 137 -3.67 -6.91 12.72
N HIS A 138 -3.50 -6.34 13.93
CA HIS A 138 -4.00 -5.01 14.26
C HIS A 138 -3.32 -3.88 13.46
N ASN A 139 -2.07 -4.09 13.00
CA ASN A 139 -1.33 -3.13 12.19
C ASN A 139 -1.57 -3.26 10.67
N LEU A 140 -2.41 -4.19 10.24
CA LEU A 140 -2.93 -4.26 8.89
C LEU A 140 -4.08 -3.27 8.76
N LEU A 141 -3.90 -2.19 8.00
CA LEU A 141 -4.85 -1.08 7.90
C LEU A 141 -5.49 -0.90 6.52
N GLY A 142 -5.21 -1.78 5.57
CA GLY A 142 -5.83 -1.68 4.26
C GLY A 142 -5.53 -2.87 3.34
N LEU A 143 -6.26 -2.92 2.24
CA LEU A 143 -6.10 -3.89 1.17
C LEU A 143 -5.98 -3.13 -0.15
N GLU A 144 -4.90 -3.35 -0.90
CA GLU A 144 -4.81 -2.82 -2.25
C GLU A 144 -5.48 -3.78 -3.23
N ILE A 145 -6.30 -3.21 -4.11
CA ILE A 145 -6.94 -3.91 -5.23
C ILE A 145 -6.46 -3.35 -6.56
N SER A 146 -6.29 -4.20 -7.56
CA SER A 146 -5.84 -3.78 -8.88
C SER A 146 -6.99 -3.26 -9.76
N LYS A 147 -8.23 -3.68 -9.47
CA LYS A 147 -9.44 -3.33 -10.22
C LYS A 147 -10.58 -2.96 -9.30
N LYS A 148 -11.40 -1.98 -9.70
CA LYS A 148 -12.56 -1.52 -8.92
C LYS A 148 -13.63 -2.59 -8.71
N GLU A 149 -13.75 -3.53 -9.63
CA GLU A 149 -14.68 -4.66 -9.53
C GLU A 149 -14.41 -5.53 -8.31
N ASN A 150 -13.18 -5.49 -7.80
CA ASN A 150 -12.72 -6.21 -6.61
C ASN A 150 -13.01 -5.47 -5.29
N PHE A 151 -13.74 -4.34 -5.35
CA PHE A 151 -14.11 -3.57 -4.14
C PHE A 151 -14.90 -4.42 -3.12
N GLN A 152 -15.68 -5.37 -3.61
CA GLN A 152 -16.53 -6.26 -2.79
C GLN A 152 -15.74 -7.32 -1.99
N LEU A 153 -14.46 -7.57 -2.35
CA LEU A 153 -13.65 -8.56 -1.65
C LEU A 153 -13.49 -8.20 -0.17
N TYR A 154 -13.65 -9.16 0.72
CA TYR A 154 -13.59 -8.94 2.18
C TYR A 154 -14.60 -7.89 2.67
N THR A 155 -15.81 -7.93 2.17
CA THR A 155 -16.97 -7.20 2.69
C THR A 155 -18.12 -8.16 3.00
N ASP A 156 -19.18 -7.67 3.63
CA ASP A 156 -20.39 -8.48 3.87
C ASP A 156 -21.09 -8.88 2.56
N SER A 157 -20.85 -8.15 1.49
CA SER A 157 -21.36 -8.44 0.13
C SER A 157 -20.45 -9.34 -0.70
N ASP A 158 -19.35 -9.84 -0.14
CA ASP A 158 -18.47 -10.79 -0.82
C ASP A 158 -19.19 -12.11 -1.11
N ASP A 159 -18.96 -12.71 -2.27
CA ASP A 159 -19.54 -14.01 -2.62
C ASP A 159 -18.78 -15.19 -2.00
N ASP A 160 -17.52 -14.99 -1.59
CA ASP A 160 -16.68 -16.03 -1.02
C ASP A 160 -16.90 -16.21 0.49
N ALA A 161 -17.32 -17.39 0.88
CA ALA A 161 -17.62 -17.72 2.28
C ALA A 161 -16.37 -17.68 3.19
N ASN A 162 -15.18 -18.00 2.65
CA ASN A 162 -13.95 -17.98 3.43
C ASN A 162 -13.48 -16.55 3.70
N ARG A 163 -13.57 -15.65 2.71
CA ARG A 163 -13.27 -14.23 2.92
C ARG A 163 -14.23 -13.58 3.92
N LYS A 164 -15.53 -13.90 3.85
CA LYS A 164 -16.50 -13.45 4.89
C LYS A 164 -16.16 -14.01 6.27
N ARG A 165 -15.74 -15.26 6.37
CA ARG A 165 -15.30 -15.86 7.62
C ARG A 165 -14.09 -15.15 8.21
N LEU A 166 -13.09 -14.83 7.39
CA LEU A 166 -11.89 -14.06 7.79
C LEU A 166 -12.26 -12.65 8.28
N LEU A 167 -13.20 -11.97 7.60
CA LEU A 167 -13.71 -10.68 8.03
C LEU A 167 -14.38 -10.77 9.41
N GLY A 168 -15.25 -11.74 9.61
CA GLY A 168 -15.91 -11.99 10.91
C GLY A 168 -14.91 -12.33 12.02
N LEU A 169 -13.88 -13.13 11.71
CA LEU A 169 -12.80 -13.44 12.65
C LEU A 169 -12.03 -12.19 13.06
N ARG A 170 -11.63 -11.34 12.08
CA ARG A 170 -10.96 -10.08 12.36
C ARG A 170 -11.78 -9.15 13.26
N ARG A 171 -13.09 -9.01 12.99
CA ARG A 171 -13.99 -8.19 13.82
C ARG A 171 -14.03 -8.69 15.26
N THR A 172 -14.11 -9.99 15.46
CA THR A 172 -14.12 -10.61 16.78
C THR A 172 -12.80 -10.45 17.52
N ASP A 173 -11.68 -10.75 16.87
CA ASP A 173 -10.35 -10.74 17.50
C ASP A 173 -9.88 -9.33 17.86
N LEU A 174 -10.25 -8.34 17.06
CA LEU A 174 -9.86 -6.95 17.27
C LEU A 174 -10.95 -6.10 17.95
N LEU A 175 -12.06 -6.72 18.33
CA LEU A 175 -13.21 -6.05 18.98
C LEU A 175 -13.73 -4.86 18.16
N LEU A 176 -13.83 -5.05 16.84
CA LEU A 176 -14.33 -4.05 15.90
C LEU A 176 -15.86 -4.07 15.82
N GLU A 177 -16.44 -3.01 15.28
CA GLU A 177 -17.88 -2.95 14.98
C GLU A 177 -18.27 -3.97 13.89
N ASP A 178 -19.55 -4.36 13.87
CA ASP A 178 -20.05 -5.41 12.96
C ASP A 178 -19.97 -5.05 11.47
N ASP A 179 -19.92 -3.75 11.14
CA ASP A 179 -19.81 -3.22 9.78
C ASP A 179 -18.38 -2.78 9.40
N GLU A 180 -17.42 -2.85 10.33
CA GLU A 180 -16.04 -2.47 10.06
C GLU A 180 -15.39 -3.40 9.03
N ILE A 181 -14.71 -2.80 8.05
CA ILE A 181 -13.95 -3.50 7.01
C ILE A 181 -12.56 -2.90 6.86
N LEU A 182 -11.64 -3.61 6.22
CA LEU A 182 -10.40 -3.01 5.75
C LEU A 182 -10.66 -2.14 4.52
N PRO A 183 -10.23 -0.85 4.53
CA PRO A 183 -10.38 0.02 3.36
C PRO A 183 -9.70 -0.57 2.14
N LYS A 184 -10.32 -0.35 0.98
CA LYS A 184 -9.72 -0.66 -0.30
C LYS A 184 -8.98 0.56 -0.84
N LEU A 185 -7.73 0.32 -1.23
CA LEU A 185 -6.89 1.31 -1.90
C LEU A 185 -6.65 0.86 -3.34
N MET A 186 -6.50 1.82 -4.23
CA MET A 186 -6.04 1.59 -5.60
C MET A 186 -4.82 2.48 -5.84
N GLY A 187 -3.68 1.86 -6.02
CA GLY A 187 -2.47 2.49 -6.51
C GLY A 187 -2.26 2.17 -7.99
N SER A 188 -1.48 2.95 -8.71
CA SER A 188 -1.20 2.66 -10.12
C SER A 188 -0.27 1.47 -10.30
N ASP A 189 0.54 1.15 -9.28
CA ASP A 189 1.61 0.13 -9.38
C ASP A 189 2.40 0.32 -10.68
N SER A 190 2.87 1.55 -10.87
CA SER A 190 3.33 2.00 -12.18
C SER A 190 4.83 1.79 -12.36
N HIS A 191 5.20 1.08 -13.40
CA HIS A 191 6.59 0.84 -13.81
C HIS A 191 7.04 1.80 -14.93
N THR A 192 6.22 2.80 -15.29
CA THR A 192 6.54 3.82 -16.29
C THR A 192 5.83 5.13 -15.95
N LEU A 193 6.48 6.30 -16.25
CA LEU A 193 5.94 7.62 -15.91
C LEU A 193 4.56 7.89 -16.52
N ASN A 194 4.34 7.51 -17.77
CA ASN A 194 3.09 7.76 -18.47
C ASN A 194 1.88 7.00 -17.87
N LYS A 195 2.13 5.92 -17.14
CA LYS A 195 1.09 5.13 -16.45
C LYS A 195 0.86 5.54 -15.00
N LEU A 196 1.65 6.46 -14.47
CA LEU A 196 1.48 6.92 -13.10
C LEU A 196 0.07 7.47 -12.88
N GLY A 197 -0.64 6.93 -11.90
CA GLY A 197 -2.02 7.31 -11.56
C GLY A 197 -3.08 6.84 -12.56
N THR A 198 -2.75 5.95 -13.53
CA THR A 198 -3.69 5.44 -14.52
C THR A 198 -3.63 3.92 -14.65
N ASN A 199 -4.71 3.33 -15.13
CA ASN A 199 -4.74 1.91 -15.51
C ASN A 199 -4.18 1.68 -16.94
N ALA A 200 -4.21 0.44 -17.41
CA ALA A 200 -3.72 0.07 -18.74
C ALA A 200 -4.49 0.77 -19.89
N GLU A 201 -5.73 1.21 -19.64
CA GLU A 201 -6.60 1.90 -20.59
C GLU A 201 -6.42 3.44 -20.53
N GLY A 202 -5.53 3.95 -19.68
CA GLY A 202 -5.30 5.39 -19.48
C GLY A 202 -6.37 6.09 -18.64
N LYS A 203 -7.26 5.35 -17.98
CA LYS A 203 -8.23 5.91 -17.04
C LYS A 203 -7.60 6.07 -15.67
N ASP A 204 -8.06 7.04 -14.90
CA ASP A 204 -7.58 7.29 -13.54
C ASP A 204 -7.68 6.03 -12.66
N LYS A 205 -6.59 5.69 -12.00
CA LYS A 205 -6.48 4.61 -11.03
C LYS A 205 -5.91 5.19 -9.74
N LEU A 206 -6.77 5.87 -8.99
CA LEU A 206 -6.41 6.67 -7.83
C LEU A 206 -7.36 6.38 -6.66
N THR A 207 -6.84 6.61 -5.46
CA THR A 207 -7.64 6.66 -4.24
C THR A 207 -7.78 8.11 -3.80
N ARG A 208 -9.02 8.58 -3.59
CA ARG A 208 -9.28 9.88 -2.98
C ARG A 208 -9.32 9.74 -1.47
N ILE A 209 -8.53 10.58 -0.80
CA ILE A 209 -8.41 10.55 0.66
C ILE A 209 -8.73 11.95 1.20
N LYS A 210 -9.74 12.04 2.07
CA LYS A 210 -10.04 13.28 2.79
C LYS A 210 -9.15 13.37 4.02
N MET A 211 -8.29 14.38 4.03
CA MET A 211 -7.35 14.65 5.10
C MET A 211 -7.43 16.10 5.53
N ASP A 212 -7.22 16.35 6.82
CA ASP A 212 -7.22 17.71 7.38
C ASP A 212 -5.85 18.39 7.16
N GLU A 213 -4.79 17.59 7.13
CA GLU A 213 -3.41 18.01 6.87
C GLU A 213 -2.73 17.02 5.93
N LEU A 214 -1.79 17.50 5.14
CA LEU A 214 -1.02 16.68 4.22
C LEU A 214 0.20 16.07 4.94
N ASN A 215 -0.06 15.03 5.78
CA ASN A 215 0.98 14.32 6.53
C ASN A 215 0.62 12.84 6.75
N PHE A 216 1.60 12.05 7.20
CA PHE A 216 1.42 10.61 7.44
C PHE A 216 0.39 10.31 8.53
N HIS A 217 0.32 11.11 9.59
CA HIS A 217 -0.65 10.89 10.67
C HIS A 217 -2.09 11.01 10.16
N ALA A 218 -2.38 12.06 9.37
CA ALA A 218 -3.70 12.24 8.77
C ALA A 218 -4.03 11.13 7.76
N PHE A 219 -3.04 10.61 7.03
CA PHE A 219 -3.21 9.43 6.17
C PHE A 219 -3.59 8.19 7.00
N LYS A 220 -2.88 7.90 8.07
CA LYS A 220 -3.19 6.79 8.98
C LYS A 220 -4.60 6.91 9.58
N VAL A 221 -4.98 8.11 10.05
CA VAL A 221 -6.34 8.39 10.55
C VAL A 221 -7.39 8.16 9.47
N ALA A 222 -7.10 8.54 8.22
CA ALA A 222 -8.02 8.31 7.11
C ALA A 222 -8.26 6.82 6.83
N LEU A 223 -7.24 5.98 6.97
CA LEU A 223 -7.39 4.53 6.85
C LEU A 223 -8.26 3.96 7.99
N MET A 224 -8.06 4.44 9.22
CA MET A 224 -8.81 3.99 10.40
C MET A 224 -10.27 4.52 10.43
N SER A 225 -10.58 5.56 9.68
CA SER A 225 -11.93 6.16 9.58
C SER A 225 -12.39 6.22 8.13
N HIS A 226 -12.12 5.15 7.39
CA HIS A 226 -12.17 5.09 5.93
C HIS A 226 -13.55 5.39 5.33
N GLU A 227 -14.64 5.02 5.98
CA GLU A 227 -16.01 5.18 5.47
C GLU A 227 -16.33 6.60 5.04
N SER A 228 -15.87 7.60 5.82
CA SER A 228 -16.07 9.01 5.55
C SER A 228 -14.91 9.67 4.81
N ARG A 229 -13.76 9.01 4.72
CA ARG A 229 -12.50 9.62 4.28
C ARG A 229 -11.89 9.00 3.03
N ILE A 230 -12.23 7.76 2.67
CA ILE A 230 -11.64 7.08 1.52
C ILE A 230 -12.71 6.80 0.46
N ARG A 231 -12.39 7.12 -0.80
CA ARG A 231 -13.18 6.78 -1.99
C ARG A 231 -12.25 6.38 -3.11
N LEU A 232 -12.63 5.36 -3.87
CA LEU A 232 -12.02 5.09 -5.17
C LEU A 232 -12.56 6.07 -6.18
N GLU A 233 -11.74 6.47 -7.17
CA GLU A 233 -12.07 7.53 -8.13
C GLU A 233 -13.44 7.30 -8.81
N ASP A 234 -13.71 6.07 -9.22
CA ASP A 234 -14.96 5.71 -9.92
C ASP A 234 -16.20 5.60 -9.00
N LEU A 235 -16.03 5.71 -7.69
CA LEU A 235 -17.10 5.61 -6.70
C LEU A 235 -17.48 6.96 -6.08
N ILE A 236 -17.02 8.07 -6.66
CA ILE A 236 -17.37 9.41 -6.21
C ILE A 236 -18.79 9.70 -6.66
N PRO A 237 -19.73 10.03 -5.74
CA PRO A 237 -21.07 10.46 -6.11
C PRO A 237 -20.97 11.74 -6.95
N GLU A 238 -21.75 11.83 -8.05
CA GLU A 238 -21.93 13.09 -8.77
C GLU A 238 -22.42 14.14 -7.76
N GLN A 239 -21.71 15.26 -7.69
CA GLN A 239 -22.16 16.39 -6.88
C GLN A 239 -23.48 16.90 -7.49
N ARG A 240 -24.57 16.80 -6.72
CA ARG A 240 -25.87 17.38 -7.06
C ARG A 240 -25.88 18.87 -6.78
#